data_5308f3cabb0d59e0a71736676581bfec
#
_entry.id   5308f3cabb0d59e0a71736676581bfec
#
_cell.length_a   1.000
_cell.length_b   1.000
_cell.length_c   1.000
_cell.angle_alpha   90.00
_cell.angle_beta   90.00
_cell.angle_gamma   90.00
#
_symmetry.space_group_name_H-M   'P 1'
#
loop_
_entity.id
_entity.type
_entity.pdbx_description
1 polymer ?
#
loop_
_entity_poly.entity_id
_entity_poly.type
_entity_poly.pdbx_seq_one_letter_code
_entity_poly.pdbx_strand_id
1 'polypeptide(L)'
;MTINNIIIILVVLAIVFFYIKKDYEKSVCILGISYVCLPVIKIGNGIAINSSYLLTFVCVIMMLHLIFSKKIRIDKTIIEYFAAMNIGLVVMVIALLVNGNPKWGDIIHFVGMEQYIVAVYSVAIFLKSYKLDKKLVYKKIIVGIIVLNYFIGMVQLFAWNLGEKITRQLYIYGGKDAPINTVSNEVGRFVRIFGTFYSPTVLGVMSLMMLTYITYELMNDEEKFVQNAILYISSLGLGLLAFSKLTIIGVFLIWMLEFIVLLMKRKFQIIPKHFRTLGMTIFTFLLIGTLQYMIGLGPYVDYYYFKASNLNVAMKSRYENLIEDNHMENLEENNQGRTERKENSQKVTGNLQDTFQIFKEHPIIGVGPGQVKNEFVGDSEYITLLHNGGGICFAIYAVFYGGLIISYYLKEKYQELFLLMTIGMGGISMMVFSYSCIIPFLSFCICREKTEKSN
;
A
#
# COMPACT_ATOMS: atom_id res chain seq x y z
N MET A 1 11.34 5.37 28.26
CA MET A 1 10.26 5.29 27.27
C MET A 1 10.71 6.07 26.04
N THR A 2 10.65 5.50 24.85
CA THR A 2 11.09 6.17 23.63
C THR A 2 10.05 7.19 23.17
N ILE A 3 10.46 8.20 22.39
CA ILE A 3 9.54 9.21 21.83
C ILE A 3 8.45 8.56 20.99
N ASN A 4 8.78 7.48 20.28
CA ASN A 4 7.82 6.68 19.52
C ASN A 4 6.66 6.20 20.39
N ASN A 5 7.00 5.57 21.52
CA ASN A 5 5.99 5.01 22.43
C ASN A 5 5.12 6.09 23.05
N ILE A 6 5.68 7.28 23.32
CA ILE A 6 4.90 8.43 23.80
C ILE A 6 3.89 8.86 22.74
N ILE A 7 4.32 9.05 21.49
CA ILE A 7 3.44 9.44 20.37
C ILE A 7 2.31 8.40 20.22
N ILE A 8 2.64 7.13 20.23
CA ILE A 8 1.66 6.06 20.05
C ILE A 8 0.63 6.06 21.18
N ILE A 9 1.08 6.18 22.44
CA ILE A 9 0.17 6.24 23.58
C ILE A 9 -0.74 7.44 23.49
N LEU A 10 -0.23 8.61 23.16
CA LEU A 10 -1.05 9.83 23.03
C LEU A 10 -2.13 9.66 21.94
N VAL A 11 -1.77 9.04 20.82
CA VAL A 11 -2.72 8.79 19.73
C VAL A 11 -3.78 7.76 20.14
N VAL A 12 -3.38 6.67 20.79
CA VAL A 12 -4.32 5.66 21.33
C VAL A 12 -5.28 6.31 22.35
N LEU A 13 -4.75 7.11 23.25
CA LEU A 13 -5.58 7.85 24.21
C LEU A 13 -6.56 8.80 23.51
N ALA A 14 -6.15 9.48 22.44
CA ALA A 14 -7.05 10.33 21.66
C ALA A 14 -8.17 9.51 20.98
N ILE A 15 -7.85 8.36 20.37
CA ILE A 15 -8.85 7.46 19.77
C ILE A 15 -9.88 7.04 20.81
N VAL A 16 -9.43 6.56 21.98
CA VAL A 16 -10.30 6.10 23.08
C VAL A 16 -11.10 7.25 23.66
N PHE A 17 -10.50 8.42 23.85
CA PHE A 17 -11.17 9.61 24.36
C PHE A 17 -12.36 10.04 23.46
N PHE A 18 -12.14 10.15 22.13
CA PHE A 18 -13.22 10.50 21.22
C PHE A 18 -14.27 9.38 21.13
N TYR A 19 -13.86 8.13 21.24
CA TYR A 19 -14.77 7.00 21.30
C TYR A 19 -15.70 7.08 22.53
N ILE A 20 -15.16 7.32 23.72
CA ILE A 20 -15.92 7.48 24.98
C ILE A 20 -16.86 8.70 24.89
N LYS A 21 -16.39 9.79 24.29
CA LYS A 21 -17.20 10.98 24.03
C LYS A 21 -18.29 10.77 22.96
N LYS A 22 -18.39 9.60 22.36
CA LYS A 22 -19.32 9.25 21.26
C LYS A 22 -19.10 10.09 19.99
N ASP A 23 -17.93 10.73 19.84
CA ASP A 23 -17.49 11.35 18.58
C ASP A 23 -16.78 10.28 17.73
N TYR A 24 -17.59 9.34 17.26
CA TYR A 24 -17.09 8.15 16.55
C TYR A 24 -16.41 8.51 15.23
N GLU A 25 -16.85 9.58 14.59
CA GLU A 25 -16.25 10.05 13.34
C GLU A 25 -14.79 10.45 13.58
N LYS A 26 -14.51 11.30 14.57
CA LYS A 26 -13.12 11.67 14.89
C LYS A 26 -12.29 10.46 15.32
N SER A 27 -12.87 9.57 16.12
CA SER A 27 -12.18 8.37 16.56
C SER A 27 -11.74 7.52 15.37
N VAL A 28 -12.63 7.26 14.38
CA VAL A 28 -12.33 6.49 13.18
C VAL A 28 -11.38 7.23 12.25
N CYS A 29 -11.49 8.56 12.12
CA CYS A 29 -10.55 9.36 11.33
C CYS A 29 -9.12 9.26 11.90
N ILE A 30 -8.94 9.46 13.22
CA ILE A 30 -7.63 9.35 13.87
C ILE A 30 -7.09 7.92 13.71
N LEU A 31 -7.93 6.91 13.90
CA LEU A 31 -7.56 5.50 13.72
C LEU A 31 -7.07 5.23 12.29
N GLY A 32 -7.79 5.70 11.26
CA GLY A 32 -7.42 5.53 9.86
C GLY A 32 -6.09 6.21 9.51
N ILE A 33 -5.89 7.46 9.96
CA ILE A 33 -4.61 8.18 9.80
C ILE A 33 -3.49 7.42 10.53
N SER A 34 -3.77 6.86 11.70
CA SER A 34 -2.79 6.16 12.51
C SER A 34 -2.32 4.85 11.90
N TYR A 35 -3.19 4.08 11.25
CA TYR A 35 -2.78 2.88 10.49
C TYR A 35 -1.77 3.20 9.38
N VAL A 36 -1.82 4.42 8.85
CA VAL A 36 -0.94 4.87 7.76
C VAL A 36 0.33 5.52 8.29
N CYS A 37 0.22 6.40 9.28
CA CYS A 37 1.27 7.36 9.64
C CYS A 37 1.94 7.12 10.98
N LEU A 38 1.46 6.16 11.80
CA LEU A 38 2.00 5.98 13.15
C LEU A 38 3.40 5.34 13.11
N PRO A 39 4.34 5.80 13.95
CA PRO A 39 5.67 5.21 14.04
C PRO A 39 5.64 3.79 14.63
N VAL A 40 6.76 3.08 14.49
CA VAL A 40 6.93 1.74 15.07
C VAL A 40 7.08 1.79 16.58
N ILE A 41 6.59 0.77 17.27
CA ILE A 41 6.80 0.57 18.71
C ILE A 41 8.23 0.05 18.92
N LYS A 42 9.04 0.73 19.72
CA LYS A 42 10.38 0.27 20.08
C LYS A 42 10.37 -0.35 21.47
N ILE A 43 10.77 -1.64 21.53
CA ILE A 43 10.90 -2.41 22.76
C ILE A 43 12.39 -2.68 22.94
N GLY A 44 13.10 -1.92 23.79
CA GLY A 44 14.52 -2.11 24.12
C GLY A 44 15.40 -2.79 23.06
N ASN A 45 16.68 -2.88 23.25
CA ASN A 45 17.63 -3.72 22.47
C ASN A 45 17.38 -3.93 20.96
N GLY A 46 16.86 -2.92 20.25
CA GLY A 46 16.71 -2.96 18.79
C GLY A 46 15.45 -3.68 18.25
N ILE A 47 14.58 -4.23 19.12
CA ILE A 47 13.33 -4.84 18.69
C ILE A 47 12.32 -3.74 18.40
N ALA A 48 11.73 -3.77 17.20
CA ALA A 48 10.64 -2.88 16.80
C ALA A 48 9.44 -3.70 16.32
N ILE A 49 8.25 -3.30 16.76
CA ILE A 49 6.97 -3.92 16.40
C ILE A 49 6.13 -2.86 15.65
N ASN A 50 5.38 -3.30 14.64
CA ASN A 50 4.47 -2.40 13.95
C ASN A 50 3.36 -1.93 14.91
N SER A 51 3.13 -0.62 14.96
CA SER A 51 2.07 -0.01 15.78
C SER A 51 0.67 -0.49 15.41
N SER A 52 0.48 -1.02 14.21
CA SER A 52 -0.80 -1.59 13.76
C SER A 52 -1.31 -2.72 14.66
N TYR A 53 -0.43 -3.49 15.31
CA TYR A 53 -0.86 -4.51 16.28
C TYR A 53 -1.61 -3.91 17.47
N LEU A 54 -1.08 -2.82 18.02
CA LEU A 54 -1.74 -2.11 19.14
C LEU A 54 -3.05 -1.46 18.69
N LEU A 55 -3.06 -0.84 17.51
CA LEU A 55 -4.27 -0.26 16.94
C LEU A 55 -5.36 -1.31 16.71
N THR A 56 -4.98 -2.48 16.21
CA THR A 56 -5.93 -3.58 16.00
C THR A 56 -6.44 -4.13 17.32
N PHE A 57 -5.59 -4.22 18.35
CA PHE A 57 -6.04 -4.58 19.69
C PHE A 57 -7.08 -3.57 20.23
N VAL A 58 -6.87 -2.28 20.07
CA VAL A 58 -7.85 -1.24 20.40
C VAL A 58 -9.15 -1.43 19.60
N CYS A 59 -9.06 -1.74 18.30
CA CYS A 59 -10.22 -2.05 17.47
C CYS A 59 -11.02 -3.25 18.00
N VAL A 60 -10.34 -4.31 18.43
CA VAL A 60 -11.01 -5.50 19.01
C VAL A 60 -11.78 -5.11 20.28
N ILE A 61 -11.18 -4.30 21.16
CA ILE A 61 -11.88 -3.80 22.37
C ILE A 61 -13.12 -3.00 21.98
N MET A 62 -13.00 -2.08 21.02
CA MET A 62 -14.13 -1.28 20.54
C MET A 62 -15.20 -2.16 19.88
N MET A 63 -14.82 -3.21 19.15
CA MET A 63 -15.73 -4.20 18.58
C MET A 63 -16.48 -4.99 19.66
N LEU A 64 -15.78 -5.47 20.68
CA LEU A 64 -16.42 -6.15 21.82
C LEU A 64 -17.46 -5.26 22.48
N HIS A 65 -17.15 -3.98 22.69
CA HIS A 65 -18.14 -3.03 23.21
C HIS A 65 -19.36 -2.89 22.29
N LEU A 66 -19.20 -2.88 20.96
CA LEU A 66 -20.31 -2.87 20.01
C LEU A 66 -21.18 -4.14 20.11
N ILE A 67 -20.55 -5.30 20.27
CA ILE A 67 -21.24 -6.58 20.41
C ILE A 67 -22.06 -6.57 21.71
N PHE A 68 -21.45 -6.26 22.85
CA PHE A 68 -22.13 -6.22 24.14
C PHE A 68 -23.25 -5.16 24.19
N SER A 69 -23.08 -4.04 23.52
CA SER A 69 -24.12 -3.00 23.41
C SER A 69 -25.20 -3.31 22.37
N LYS A 70 -25.14 -4.45 21.68
CA LYS A 70 -26.07 -4.88 20.61
C LYS A 70 -26.22 -3.86 19.47
N LYS A 71 -25.17 -3.06 19.21
CA LYS A 71 -25.16 -2.02 18.17
C LYS A 71 -24.43 -2.43 16.90
N ILE A 72 -23.87 -3.63 16.87
CA ILE A 72 -23.09 -4.13 15.74
C ILE A 72 -23.97 -4.27 14.49
N ARG A 73 -23.47 -3.78 13.36
CA ARG A 73 -24.08 -3.93 12.03
C ARG A 73 -23.04 -4.45 11.07
N ILE A 74 -23.33 -5.54 10.43
CA ILE A 74 -22.42 -6.20 9.50
C ILE A 74 -23.13 -6.41 8.17
N ASP A 75 -22.47 -6.05 7.08
CA ASP A 75 -22.95 -6.32 5.74
C ASP A 75 -22.42 -7.66 5.22
N LYS A 76 -23.13 -8.25 4.26
CA LYS A 76 -22.73 -9.49 3.61
C LYS A 76 -21.30 -9.41 3.05
N THR A 77 -20.91 -8.30 2.42
CA THR A 77 -19.57 -8.11 1.86
C THR A 77 -18.46 -8.12 2.93
N ILE A 78 -18.75 -7.58 4.13
CA ILE A 78 -17.79 -7.58 5.25
C ILE A 78 -17.59 -9.02 5.75
N ILE A 79 -18.67 -9.82 5.79
CA ILE A 79 -18.60 -11.25 6.16
C ILE A 79 -17.83 -12.03 5.09
N GLU A 80 -18.16 -11.80 3.81
CA GLU A 80 -17.49 -12.46 2.68
C GLU A 80 -15.99 -12.16 2.66
N TYR A 81 -15.59 -10.90 2.94
CA TYR A 81 -14.19 -10.53 3.09
C TYR A 81 -13.51 -11.32 4.20
N PHE A 82 -14.09 -11.28 5.40
CA PHE A 82 -13.52 -11.97 6.55
C PHE A 82 -13.40 -13.49 6.32
N ALA A 83 -14.43 -14.10 5.75
CA ALA A 83 -14.44 -15.52 5.43
C ALA A 83 -13.39 -15.87 4.37
N ALA A 84 -13.34 -15.13 3.23
CA ALA A 84 -12.42 -15.42 2.17
C ALA A 84 -10.95 -15.28 2.62
N MET A 85 -10.62 -14.20 3.36
CA MET A 85 -9.26 -13.99 3.85
C MET A 85 -8.84 -15.07 4.85
N ASN A 86 -9.72 -15.45 5.78
CA ASN A 86 -9.42 -16.52 6.76
C ASN A 86 -9.33 -17.92 6.11
N ILE A 87 -10.16 -18.21 5.10
CA ILE A 87 -9.99 -19.46 4.32
C ILE A 87 -8.63 -19.47 3.64
N GLY A 88 -8.18 -18.34 3.04
CA GLY A 88 -6.84 -18.21 2.48
C GLY A 88 -5.74 -18.47 3.53
N LEU A 89 -5.88 -17.93 4.74
CA LEU A 89 -4.95 -18.19 5.84
C LEU A 89 -4.91 -19.68 6.24
N VAL A 90 -6.07 -20.33 6.34
CA VAL A 90 -6.14 -21.78 6.63
C VAL A 90 -5.41 -22.58 5.55
N VAL A 91 -5.57 -22.23 4.26
CA VAL A 91 -4.83 -22.86 3.17
C VAL A 91 -3.32 -22.68 3.33
N MET A 92 -2.87 -21.48 3.72
CA MET A 92 -1.43 -21.23 3.98
C MET A 92 -0.89 -22.02 5.19
N VAL A 93 -1.70 -22.22 6.24
CA VAL A 93 -1.34 -23.10 7.38
C VAL A 93 -1.21 -24.54 6.91
N ILE A 94 -2.16 -25.03 6.11
CA ILE A 94 -2.10 -26.39 5.55
C ILE A 94 -0.85 -26.52 4.66
N ALA A 95 -0.57 -25.52 3.81
CA ALA A 95 0.61 -25.48 2.98
C ALA A 95 1.92 -25.61 3.78
N LEU A 96 2.00 -24.87 4.89
CA LEU A 96 3.15 -24.93 5.79
C LEU A 96 3.32 -26.31 6.43
N LEU A 97 2.23 -26.93 6.85
CA LEU A 97 2.25 -28.25 7.50
C LEU A 97 2.55 -29.40 6.54
N VAL A 98 2.10 -29.30 5.29
CA VAL A 98 2.23 -30.37 4.27
C VAL A 98 3.55 -30.26 3.49
N ASN A 99 3.89 -29.08 3.02
CA ASN A 99 5.00 -28.86 2.10
C ASN A 99 6.14 -28.02 2.73
N GLY A 100 5.87 -27.35 3.83
CA GLY A 100 6.84 -26.49 4.51
C GLY A 100 7.62 -27.19 5.60
N ASN A 101 8.49 -26.42 6.26
CA ASN A 101 9.21 -26.84 7.46
C ASN A 101 8.83 -25.89 8.61
N PRO A 102 7.75 -26.18 9.35
CA PRO A 102 7.19 -25.26 10.34
C PRO A 102 8.17 -24.96 11.48
N LYS A 103 8.31 -23.65 11.77
CA LYS A 103 9.11 -23.12 12.87
C LYS A 103 8.24 -22.25 13.77
N TRP A 104 8.62 -22.12 15.05
CA TRP A 104 7.90 -21.24 15.98
C TRP A 104 7.77 -19.79 15.48
N GLY A 105 8.79 -19.31 14.74
CA GLY A 105 8.77 -17.98 14.13
C GLY A 105 7.66 -17.76 13.09
N ASP A 106 7.17 -18.81 12.46
CA ASP A 106 6.13 -18.73 11.41
C ASP A 106 4.79 -18.29 11.98
N ILE A 107 4.53 -18.54 13.26
CA ILE A 107 3.34 -18.04 13.98
C ILE A 107 3.24 -16.52 13.87
N ILE A 108 4.36 -15.81 13.93
CA ILE A 108 4.39 -14.33 13.85
C ILE A 108 3.87 -13.86 12.49
N HIS A 109 4.16 -14.57 11.40
CA HIS A 109 3.65 -14.26 10.06
C HIS A 109 2.13 -14.40 9.99
N PHE A 110 1.59 -15.50 10.55
CA PHE A 110 0.13 -15.71 10.59
C PHE A 110 -0.58 -14.68 11.46
N VAL A 111 -0.04 -14.38 12.64
CA VAL A 111 -0.56 -13.32 13.52
C VAL A 111 -0.52 -11.97 12.82
N GLY A 112 0.55 -11.69 12.04
CA GLY A 112 0.64 -10.49 11.24
C GLY A 112 -0.45 -10.39 10.18
N MET A 113 -0.69 -11.45 9.41
CA MET A 113 -1.73 -11.50 8.38
C MET A 113 -3.13 -11.37 8.99
N GLU A 114 -3.43 -12.16 10.05
CA GLU A 114 -4.72 -12.09 10.75
C GLU A 114 -4.98 -10.70 11.32
N GLN A 115 -3.97 -10.05 11.86
CA GLN A 115 -4.07 -8.69 12.38
C GLN A 115 -4.59 -7.70 11.31
N TYR A 116 -4.12 -7.81 10.06
CA TYR A 116 -4.62 -6.96 8.97
C TYR A 116 -6.07 -7.28 8.60
N ILE A 117 -6.42 -8.55 8.54
CA ILE A 117 -7.79 -9.00 8.24
C ILE A 117 -8.74 -8.45 9.29
N VAL A 118 -8.41 -8.60 10.57
CA VAL A 118 -9.21 -8.11 11.71
C VAL A 118 -9.29 -6.58 11.69
N ALA A 119 -8.21 -5.88 11.35
CA ALA A 119 -8.21 -4.41 11.28
C ALA A 119 -9.16 -3.89 10.20
N VAL A 120 -9.07 -4.41 8.97
CA VAL A 120 -9.96 -4.04 7.85
C VAL A 120 -11.41 -4.34 8.20
N TYR A 121 -11.68 -5.52 8.74
CA TYR A 121 -13.00 -5.95 9.20
C TYR A 121 -13.57 -4.98 10.25
N SER A 122 -12.79 -4.64 11.27
CA SER A 122 -13.20 -3.78 12.37
C SER A 122 -13.52 -2.36 11.90
N VAL A 123 -12.67 -1.75 11.09
CA VAL A 123 -12.90 -0.40 10.56
C VAL A 123 -14.17 -0.36 9.70
N ALA A 124 -14.39 -1.36 8.85
CA ALA A 124 -15.62 -1.45 8.06
C ALA A 124 -16.88 -1.59 8.93
N ILE A 125 -16.81 -2.38 10.02
CA ILE A 125 -17.91 -2.50 11.00
C ILE A 125 -18.17 -1.17 11.70
N PHE A 126 -17.15 -0.42 12.09
CA PHE A 126 -17.33 0.89 12.74
C PHE A 126 -18.05 1.86 11.83
N LEU A 127 -17.63 1.99 10.57
CA LEU A 127 -18.30 2.83 9.57
C LEU A 127 -19.80 2.49 9.49
N LYS A 128 -20.12 1.21 9.46
CA LYS A 128 -21.51 0.73 9.31
C LYS A 128 -22.32 0.88 10.59
N SER A 129 -21.76 0.46 11.72
CA SER A 129 -22.47 0.43 13.01
C SER A 129 -22.79 1.81 13.53
N TYR A 130 -21.89 2.76 13.35
CA TYR A 130 -22.09 4.15 13.75
C TYR A 130 -22.75 5.01 12.66
N LYS A 131 -23.10 4.42 11.50
CA LYS A 131 -23.72 5.11 10.36
C LYS A 131 -22.94 6.33 9.91
N LEU A 132 -21.61 6.23 9.90
CA LEU A 132 -20.75 7.33 9.50
C LEU A 132 -20.85 7.56 7.98
N ASP A 133 -20.77 8.82 7.59
CA ASP A 133 -20.57 9.16 6.18
C ASP A 133 -19.16 8.73 5.77
N LYS A 134 -19.07 7.59 5.08
CA LYS A 134 -17.78 7.03 4.72
C LYS A 134 -16.97 7.98 3.82
N LYS A 135 -17.61 8.73 2.92
CA LYS A 135 -16.90 9.66 2.02
C LYS A 135 -16.25 10.79 2.80
N LEU A 136 -17.00 11.38 3.74
CA LEU A 136 -16.49 12.44 4.60
C LEU A 136 -15.34 11.95 5.48
N VAL A 137 -15.48 10.77 6.10
CA VAL A 137 -14.44 10.14 6.92
C VAL A 137 -13.17 9.92 6.11
N TYR A 138 -13.28 9.32 4.91
CA TYR A 138 -12.11 9.05 4.07
C TYR A 138 -11.44 10.31 3.55
N LYS A 139 -12.21 11.33 3.19
CA LYS A 139 -11.66 12.63 2.80
C LYS A 139 -10.83 13.23 3.93
N LYS A 140 -11.31 13.16 5.18
CA LYS A 140 -10.55 13.61 6.37
C LYS A 140 -9.29 12.79 6.61
N ILE A 141 -9.36 11.46 6.43
CA ILE A 141 -8.20 10.57 6.53
C ILE A 141 -7.16 10.95 5.48
N ILE A 142 -7.55 11.13 4.22
CA ILE A 142 -6.66 11.53 3.12
C ILE A 142 -5.97 12.87 3.42
N VAL A 143 -6.72 13.87 3.87
CA VAL A 143 -6.16 15.18 4.26
C VAL A 143 -5.10 15.00 5.37
N GLY A 144 -5.41 14.23 6.41
CA GLY A 144 -4.46 13.97 7.50
C GLY A 144 -3.18 13.28 7.02
N ILE A 145 -3.31 12.27 6.13
CA ILE A 145 -2.17 11.58 5.53
C ILE A 145 -1.32 12.55 4.70
N ILE A 146 -1.93 13.36 3.85
CA ILE A 146 -1.23 14.34 3.01
C ILE A 146 -0.45 15.31 3.88
N VAL A 147 -1.09 15.93 4.88
CA VAL A 147 -0.45 16.92 5.75
C VAL A 147 0.75 16.34 6.47
N LEU A 148 0.62 15.17 7.10
CA LEU A 148 1.70 14.53 7.83
C LEU A 148 2.86 14.11 6.91
N ASN A 149 2.56 13.57 5.72
CA ASN A 149 3.59 13.14 4.80
C ASN A 149 4.32 14.32 4.15
N TYR A 150 3.64 15.44 3.85
CA TYR A 150 4.33 16.66 3.41
C TYR A 150 5.21 17.22 4.52
N PHE A 151 4.71 17.32 5.75
CA PHE A 151 5.51 17.83 6.86
C PHE A 151 6.80 17.04 7.04
N ILE A 152 6.73 15.71 7.13
CA ILE A 152 7.90 14.85 7.27
C ILE A 152 8.75 14.85 6.00
N GLY A 153 8.14 14.80 4.82
CA GLY A 153 8.84 14.84 3.54
C GLY A 153 9.63 16.12 3.33
N MET A 154 9.09 17.28 3.73
CA MET A 154 9.83 18.55 3.67
C MET A 154 11.02 18.57 4.62
N VAL A 155 10.88 18.02 5.83
CA VAL A 155 12.01 17.87 6.75
C VAL A 155 13.07 16.94 6.14
N GLN A 156 12.67 15.86 5.48
CA GLN A 156 13.58 14.95 4.79
C GLN A 156 14.34 15.65 3.64
N LEU A 157 13.71 16.52 2.85
CA LEU A 157 14.33 17.20 1.72
C LEU A 157 15.24 18.35 2.14
N PHE A 158 14.81 19.17 3.08
CA PHE A 158 15.48 20.45 3.40
C PHE A 158 16.33 20.42 4.66
N ALA A 159 16.01 19.53 5.61
CA ALA A 159 16.75 19.34 6.87
C ALA A 159 17.28 17.91 6.97
N TRP A 160 18.14 17.54 6.02
CA TRP A 160 18.65 16.18 5.82
C TRP A 160 18.98 15.43 7.12
N ASN A 161 19.88 15.96 7.95
CA ASN A 161 20.32 15.29 9.18
C ASN A 161 19.17 15.03 10.16
N LEU A 162 18.23 15.97 10.25
CA LEU A 162 17.04 15.81 11.08
C LEU A 162 16.06 14.83 10.44
N GLY A 163 15.87 14.91 9.13
CA GLY A 163 15.01 14.00 8.36
C GLY A 163 15.48 12.55 8.46
N GLU A 164 16.78 12.30 8.32
CA GLU A 164 17.35 10.97 8.49
C GLU A 164 17.15 10.45 9.92
N LYS A 165 17.46 11.27 10.92
CA LYS A 165 17.27 10.91 12.33
C LYS A 165 15.80 10.57 12.64
N ILE A 166 14.86 11.38 12.14
CA ILE A 166 13.41 11.14 12.30
C ILE A 166 13.03 9.82 11.61
N THR A 167 13.44 9.61 10.36
CA THR A 167 13.07 8.42 9.59
C THR A 167 13.61 7.15 10.23
N ARG A 168 14.91 7.13 10.60
CA ARG A 168 15.53 5.98 11.29
C ARG A 168 14.90 5.73 12.65
N GLN A 169 14.60 6.78 13.40
CA GLN A 169 14.07 6.65 14.75
C GLN A 169 12.60 6.24 14.77
N LEU A 170 11.77 6.81 13.88
CA LEU A 170 10.32 6.63 13.95
C LEU A 170 9.82 5.48 13.06
N TYR A 171 10.38 5.28 11.86
CA TYR A 171 9.75 4.46 10.83
C TYR A 171 10.54 3.23 10.38
N ILE A 172 11.82 3.10 10.79
CA ILE A 172 12.64 1.95 10.40
C ILE A 172 12.66 0.89 11.50
N TYR A 173 12.44 -0.34 11.07
CA TYR A 173 12.59 -1.53 11.90
C TYR A 173 14.07 -1.88 12.09
N GLY A 174 14.43 -2.40 13.27
CA GLY A 174 15.79 -2.71 13.63
C GLY A 174 16.56 -3.47 12.54
N GLY A 175 17.69 -2.92 12.12
CA GLY A 175 18.60 -3.54 11.14
C GLY A 175 18.18 -3.42 9.67
N LYS A 176 16.97 -2.91 9.32
CA LYS A 176 16.55 -2.71 7.92
C LYS A 176 16.89 -1.30 7.41
N ASP A 177 18.16 -0.90 7.52
CA ASP A 177 18.65 0.41 7.06
C ASP A 177 18.82 0.49 5.53
N ALA A 178 18.70 -0.65 4.83
CA ALA A 178 18.93 -0.75 3.39
C ALA A 178 18.19 0.31 2.54
N PRO A 179 16.89 0.62 2.77
CA PRO A 179 16.20 1.62 1.96
C PRO A 179 16.79 3.03 2.10
N ILE A 180 17.26 3.43 3.29
CA ILE A 180 17.91 4.73 3.47
C ILE A 180 19.28 4.74 2.84
N ASN A 181 20.07 3.68 3.05
CA ASN A 181 21.42 3.61 2.52
C ASN A 181 21.45 3.63 0.99
N THR A 182 20.51 2.96 0.31
CA THR A 182 20.42 2.97 -1.16
C THR A 182 20.02 4.33 -1.74
N VAL A 183 19.36 5.18 -0.95
CA VAL A 183 18.86 6.49 -1.42
C VAL A 183 19.79 7.64 -1.03
N SER A 184 20.62 7.47 0.00
CA SER A 184 21.46 8.53 0.55
C SER A 184 22.94 8.42 0.20
N ASN A 185 23.45 7.23 -0.12
CA ASN A 185 24.90 6.99 -0.22
C ASN A 185 25.59 7.71 -1.39
N GLU A 186 24.87 8.09 -2.45
CA GLU A 186 25.49 8.71 -3.61
C GLU A 186 25.62 10.24 -3.49
N VAL A 187 24.81 10.92 -2.66
CA VAL A 187 24.69 12.38 -2.67
C VAL A 187 24.75 13.02 -1.28
N GLY A 188 24.77 12.26 -0.21
CA GLY A 188 24.79 12.76 1.16
C GLY A 188 23.49 13.48 1.57
N ARG A 189 22.37 13.24 0.86
CA ARG A 189 21.04 13.78 1.20
C ARG A 189 19.91 12.89 0.66
N PHE A 190 18.69 13.07 1.15
CA PHE A 190 17.52 12.42 0.57
C PHE A 190 17.24 12.93 -0.85
N VAL A 191 17.27 12.04 -1.81
CA VAL A 191 16.84 12.28 -3.18
C VAL A 191 15.35 12.00 -3.33
N ARG A 192 14.82 11.09 -2.49
CA ARG A 192 13.45 10.61 -2.49
C ARG A 192 12.87 10.77 -1.09
N ILE A 193 11.65 11.30 -0.97
CA ILE A 193 10.98 11.34 0.33
C ILE A 193 10.41 9.96 0.69
N PHE A 194 10.44 9.67 1.97
CA PHE A 194 9.80 8.48 2.58
C PHE A 194 8.47 8.86 3.23
N GLY A 195 8.31 10.13 3.61
CA GLY A 195 7.19 10.55 4.44
C GLY A 195 7.18 9.77 5.76
N THR A 196 6.03 9.26 6.11
CA THR A 196 5.80 8.43 7.31
C THR A 196 6.02 6.93 7.06
N PHE A 197 6.64 6.55 5.94
CA PHE A 197 6.85 5.16 5.56
C PHE A 197 8.33 4.76 5.64
N TYR A 198 8.57 3.46 5.67
CA TYR A 198 9.93 2.91 5.61
C TYR A 198 10.46 2.81 4.17
N SER A 199 9.64 3.01 3.16
CA SER A 199 10.01 2.92 1.74
C SER A 199 9.28 3.96 0.88
N PRO A 200 10.00 4.64 -0.05
CA PRO A 200 9.38 5.56 -1.01
C PRO A 200 8.37 4.88 -1.93
N THR A 201 8.54 3.58 -2.22
CA THR A 201 7.59 2.81 -3.05
C THR A 201 6.22 2.72 -2.38
N VAL A 202 6.19 2.49 -1.06
CA VAL A 202 4.95 2.45 -0.28
C VAL A 202 4.24 3.80 -0.32
N LEU A 203 4.99 4.91 -0.15
CA LEU A 203 4.43 6.26 -0.29
C LEU A 203 3.86 6.49 -1.70
N GLY A 204 4.52 5.97 -2.74
CA GLY A 204 4.04 6.03 -4.12
C GLY A 204 2.72 5.31 -4.33
N VAL A 205 2.56 4.09 -3.81
CA VAL A 205 1.30 3.33 -3.88
C VAL A 205 0.19 4.04 -3.11
N MET A 206 0.50 4.56 -1.92
CA MET A 206 -0.44 5.35 -1.12
C MET A 206 -0.90 6.61 -1.86
N SER A 207 0.02 7.30 -2.52
CA SER A 207 -0.27 8.45 -3.38
C SER A 207 -1.27 8.09 -4.48
N LEU A 208 -1.09 6.95 -5.17
CA LEU A 208 -2.02 6.47 -6.19
C LEU A 208 -3.41 6.17 -5.64
N MET A 209 -3.51 5.54 -4.47
CA MET A 209 -4.81 5.27 -3.84
C MET A 209 -5.56 6.55 -3.46
N MET A 210 -4.86 7.51 -2.86
CA MET A 210 -5.43 8.82 -2.55
C MET A 210 -5.87 9.55 -3.82
N LEU A 211 -5.01 9.53 -4.85
CA LEU A 211 -5.29 10.14 -6.14
C LEU A 211 -6.55 9.57 -6.76
N THR A 212 -6.66 8.25 -6.87
CA THR A 212 -7.81 7.55 -7.46
C THR A 212 -9.11 7.90 -6.73
N TYR A 213 -9.07 7.93 -5.39
CA TYR A 213 -10.23 8.35 -4.60
C TYR A 213 -10.66 9.78 -4.93
N ILE A 214 -9.70 10.71 -5.00
CA ILE A 214 -9.95 12.13 -5.24
C ILE A 214 -10.37 12.38 -6.69
N THR A 215 -9.85 11.62 -7.66
CA THR A 215 -10.24 11.71 -9.07
C THR A 215 -11.75 11.61 -9.23
N TYR A 216 -12.36 10.65 -8.57
CA TYR A 216 -13.81 10.47 -8.63
C TYR A 216 -14.58 11.66 -8.01
N GLU A 217 -14.11 12.17 -6.86
CA GLU A 217 -14.70 13.35 -6.22
C GLU A 217 -14.55 14.60 -7.10
N LEU A 218 -13.41 14.74 -7.78
CA LEU A 218 -13.12 15.85 -8.68
C LEU A 218 -14.05 15.86 -9.91
N MET A 219 -14.43 14.68 -10.41
CA MET A 219 -15.33 14.55 -11.55
C MET A 219 -16.80 14.82 -11.20
N ASN A 220 -17.21 14.57 -9.96
CA ASN A 220 -18.61 14.58 -9.57
C ASN A 220 -19.04 15.77 -8.69
N ASP A 221 -18.13 16.40 -7.95
CA ASP A 221 -18.42 17.51 -7.03
C ASP A 221 -17.81 18.81 -7.56
N GLU A 222 -18.56 19.54 -8.38
CA GLU A 222 -18.12 20.81 -8.96
C GLU A 222 -18.07 21.95 -7.93
N GLU A 223 -18.90 21.92 -6.90
CA GLU A 223 -18.91 22.95 -5.87
C GLU A 223 -17.61 22.92 -5.07
N LYS A 224 -17.02 21.74 -4.89
CA LYS A 224 -15.74 21.54 -4.18
C LYS A 224 -14.55 21.33 -5.12
N PHE A 225 -14.68 21.75 -6.39
CA PHE A 225 -13.65 21.53 -7.41
C PHE A 225 -12.26 22.00 -6.96
N VAL A 226 -12.14 23.24 -6.47
CA VAL A 226 -10.85 23.80 -6.06
C VAL A 226 -10.23 22.99 -4.92
N GLN A 227 -11.02 22.62 -3.91
CA GLN A 227 -10.57 21.80 -2.80
C GLN A 227 -10.08 20.42 -3.26
N ASN A 228 -10.86 19.77 -4.13
CA ASN A 228 -10.50 18.46 -4.67
C ASN A 228 -9.29 18.55 -5.60
N ALA A 229 -9.15 19.65 -6.37
CA ALA A 229 -7.98 19.93 -7.20
C ALA A 229 -6.68 20.06 -6.37
N ILE A 230 -6.72 20.80 -5.26
CA ILE A 230 -5.58 20.91 -4.35
C ILE A 230 -5.21 19.53 -3.77
N LEU A 231 -6.20 18.74 -3.35
CA LEU A 231 -5.95 17.40 -2.83
C LEU A 231 -5.37 16.46 -3.90
N TYR A 232 -5.85 16.58 -5.15
CA TYR A 232 -5.35 15.84 -6.30
C TYR A 232 -3.86 16.13 -6.56
N ILE A 233 -3.52 17.42 -6.72
CA ILE A 233 -2.16 17.89 -6.93
C ILE A 233 -1.25 17.47 -5.76
N SER A 234 -1.74 17.60 -4.53
CA SER A 234 -0.99 17.20 -3.34
C SER A 234 -0.75 15.69 -3.29
N SER A 235 -1.76 14.87 -3.59
CA SER A 235 -1.61 13.41 -3.60
C SER A 235 -0.60 12.95 -4.66
N LEU A 236 -0.72 13.46 -5.89
CA LEU A 236 0.21 13.14 -6.96
C LEU A 236 1.62 13.66 -6.65
N GLY A 237 1.73 14.88 -6.10
CA GLY A 237 2.99 15.50 -5.70
C GLY A 237 3.79 14.66 -4.70
N LEU A 238 3.14 14.04 -3.71
CA LEU A 238 3.81 13.10 -2.78
C LEU A 238 4.43 11.91 -3.52
N GLY A 239 3.71 11.32 -4.45
CA GLY A 239 4.22 10.18 -5.23
C GLY A 239 5.38 10.56 -6.16
N LEU A 240 5.33 11.77 -6.74
CA LEU A 240 6.41 12.31 -7.58
C LEU A 240 7.65 12.65 -6.76
N LEU A 241 7.49 13.27 -5.59
CA LEU A 241 8.60 13.54 -4.66
C LEU A 241 9.22 12.25 -4.09
N ALA A 242 8.44 11.16 -4.02
CA ALA A 242 8.97 9.85 -3.69
C ALA A 242 9.76 9.21 -4.84
N PHE A 243 9.79 9.80 -6.04
CA PHE A 243 10.36 9.21 -7.27
C PHE A 243 9.92 7.75 -7.47
N SER A 244 8.66 7.46 -7.20
CA SER A 244 8.12 6.11 -7.36
C SER A 244 7.79 5.83 -8.82
N LYS A 245 8.51 4.89 -9.44
CA LYS A 245 8.24 4.44 -10.82
C LYS A 245 6.79 3.96 -10.96
N LEU A 246 6.28 3.29 -9.93
CA LEU A 246 4.90 2.83 -9.93
C LEU A 246 3.91 3.99 -9.92
N THR A 247 4.19 5.10 -9.23
CA THR A 247 3.32 6.29 -9.28
C THR A 247 3.33 6.89 -10.69
N ILE A 248 4.51 7.04 -11.28
CA ILE A 248 4.65 7.66 -12.60
C ILE A 248 3.90 6.88 -13.66
N ILE A 249 4.10 5.57 -13.72
CA ILE A 249 3.41 4.71 -14.69
C ILE A 249 1.96 4.49 -14.29
N GLY A 250 1.72 4.23 -13.01
CA GLY A 250 0.42 3.87 -12.46
C GLY A 250 -0.64 4.95 -12.65
N VAL A 251 -0.28 6.23 -12.55
CA VAL A 251 -1.24 7.32 -12.76
C VAL A 251 -1.82 7.31 -14.18
N PHE A 252 -0.99 7.06 -15.20
CA PHE A 252 -1.46 6.98 -16.58
C PHE A 252 -2.23 5.69 -16.85
N LEU A 253 -1.79 4.56 -16.30
CA LEU A 253 -2.50 3.28 -16.43
C LEU A 253 -3.88 3.34 -15.77
N ILE A 254 -3.98 3.89 -14.56
CA ILE A 254 -5.26 4.07 -13.86
C ILE A 254 -6.15 5.01 -14.68
N TRP A 255 -5.61 6.13 -15.14
CA TRP A 255 -6.35 7.08 -15.98
C TRP A 255 -6.91 6.40 -17.22
N MET A 256 -6.10 5.58 -17.92
CA MET A 256 -6.58 4.82 -19.10
C MET A 256 -7.65 3.81 -18.73
N LEU A 257 -7.50 3.07 -17.65
CA LEU A 257 -8.49 2.09 -17.19
C LEU A 257 -9.82 2.76 -16.83
N GLU A 258 -9.77 3.87 -16.11
CA GLU A 258 -10.95 4.70 -15.80
C GLU A 258 -11.64 5.17 -17.08
N PHE A 259 -10.86 5.67 -18.04
CA PHE A 259 -11.38 6.11 -19.34
C PHE A 259 -12.09 4.99 -20.10
N ILE A 260 -11.48 3.80 -20.18
CA ILE A 260 -12.06 2.62 -20.82
C ILE A 260 -13.39 2.24 -20.15
N VAL A 261 -13.43 2.21 -18.80
CA VAL A 261 -14.66 1.89 -18.06
C VAL A 261 -15.76 2.92 -18.33
N LEU A 262 -15.44 4.21 -18.35
CA LEU A 262 -16.39 5.27 -18.63
C LEU A 262 -16.94 5.19 -20.06
N LEU A 263 -16.09 4.86 -21.04
CA LEU A 263 -16.49 4.61 -22.43
C LEU A 263 -17.43 3.41 -22.54
N MET A 264 -17.07 2.27 -21.95
CA MET A 264 -17.88 1.06 -21.94
C MET A 264 -19.26 1.29 -21.32
N LYS A 265 -19.33 2.12 -20.30
CA LYS A 265 -20.58 2.52 -19.62
C LYS A 265 -21.29 3.70 -20.29
N ARG A 266 -20.80 4.20 -21.43
CA ARG A 266 -21.36 5.33 -22.20
C ARG A 266 -21.56 6.59 -21.34
N LYS A 267 -20.69 6.85 -20.36
CA LYS A 267 -20.76 8.03 -19.49
C LYS A 267 -20.12 9.26 -20.18
N PHE A 268 -20.57 9.59 -21.37
CA PHE A 268 -20.00 10.68 -22.21
C PHE A 268 -19.97 12.05 -21.52
N GLN A 269 -20.89 12.32 -20.60
CA GLN A 269 -20.92 13.58 -19.84
C GLN A 269 -19.75 13.72 -18.85
N ILE A 270 -19.18 12.60 -18.38
CA ILE A 270 -18.08 12.58 -17.43
C ILE A 270 -16.71 12.65 -18.14
N ILE A 271 -16.65 12.21 -19.40
CA ILE A 271 -15.40 12.14 -20.17
C ILE A 271 -14.65 13.49 -20.24
N PRO A 272 -15.29 14.65 -20.54
CA PRO A 272 -14.57 15.94 -20.53
C PRO A 272 -13.99 16.29 -19.17
N LYS A 273 -14.70 15.94 -18.08
CA LYS A 273 -14.21 16.13 -16.71
C LYS A 273 -13.02 15.21 -16.41
N HIS A 274 -13.03 13.99 -16.95
CA HIS A 274 -11.92 13.05 -16.84
C HIS A 274 -10.67 13.56 -17.59
N PHE A 275 -10.81 14.16 -18.78
CA PHE A 275 -9.69 14.82 -19.46
C PHE A 275 -9.13 16.02 -18.69
N ARG A 276 -9.94 16.71 -17.89
CA ARG A 276 -9.47 17.76 -16.98
C ARG A 276 -8.48 17.21 -15.95
N THR A 277 -8.69 15.97 -15.45
CA THR A 277 -7.73 15.33 -14.53
C THR A 277 -6.39 15.03 -15.21
N LEU A 278 -6.38 14.67 -16.49
CA LEU A 278 -5.14 14.51 -17.26
C LEU A 278 -4.35 15.82 -17.36
N GLY A 279 -5.05 16.92 -17.64
CA GLY A 279 -4.43 18.25 -17.64
C GLY A 279 -3.78 18.61 -16.29
N MET A 280 -4.49 18.29 -15.18
CA MET A 280 -3.97 18.48 -13.83
C MET A 280 -2.78 17.53 -13.54
N THR A 281 -2.80 16.32 -14.04
CA THR A 281 -1.67 15.39 -13.96
C THR A 281 -0.44 15.98 -14.61
N ILE A 282 -0.55 16.41 -15.88
CA ILE A 282 0.55 17.02 -16.63
C ILE A 282 1.07 18.27 -15.91
N PHE A 283 0.16 19.14 -15.46
CA PHE A 283 0.53 20.34 -14.69
C PHE A 283 1.32 19.99 -13.43
N THR A 284 0.88 18.96 -12.68
CA THR A 284 1.57 18.53 -11.46
C THR A 284 2.95 17.96 -11.76
N PHE A 285 3.11 17.19 -12.85
CA PHE A 285 4.42 16.70 -13.29
C PHE A 285 5.37 17.86 -13.59
N LEU A 286 4.91 18.87 -14.33
CA LEU A 286 5.73 20.04 -14.64
C LEU A 286 6.08 20.83 -13.36
N LEU A 287 5.11 21.07 -12.49
CA LEU A 287 5.31 21.80 -11.24
C LEU A 287 6.34 21.10 -10.33
N ILE A 288 6.12 19.83 -10.03
CA ILE A 288 6.99 19.08 -9.12
C ILE A 288 8.35 18.82 -9.76
N GLY A 289 8.41 18.49 -11.07
CA GLY A 289 9.66 18.33 -11.79
C GLY A 289 10.50 19.62 -11.76
N THR A 290 9.89 20.78 -11.99
CA THR A 290 10.56 22.08 -11.88
C THR A 290 11.07 22.35 -10.47
N LEU A 291 10.26 22.10 -9.44
CA LEU A 291 10.67 22.24 -8.04
C LEU A 291 11.88 21.35 -7.71
N GLN A 292 11.84 20.08 -8.14
CA GLN A 292 12.96 19.15 -7.96
C GLN A 292 14.24 19.61 -8.65
N TYR A 293 14.12 20.17 -9.86
CA TYR A 293 15.26 20.79 -10.56
C TYR A 293 15.84 21.96 -9.76
N MET A 294 14.98 22.87 -9.31
CA MET A 294 15.39 24.07 -8.53
C MET A 294 16.12 23.71 -7.23
N ILE A 295 15.73 22.62 -6.57
CA ILE A 295 16.42 22.16 -5.35
C ILE A 295 17.64 21.26 -5.64
N GLY A 296 18.12 21.22 -6.90
CA GLY A 296 19.33 20.52 -7.31
C GLY A 296 19.16 18.99 -7.44
N LEU A 297 17.95 18.50 -7.69
CA LEU A 297 17.66 17.09 -7.98
C LEU A 297 17.58 16.80 -9.49
N GLY A 298 18.02 17.74 -10.35
CA GLY A 298 17.94 17.63 -11.81
C GLY A 298 18.40 16.29 -12.38
N PRO A 299 19.60 15.77 -12.04
CA PRO A 299 20.08 14.48 -12.56
C PRO A 299 19.15 13.30 -12.23
N TYR A 300 18.48 13.35 -11.07
CA TYR A 300 17.53 12.31 -10.67
C TYR A 300 16.18 12.47 -11.37
N VAL A 301 15.75 13.71 -11.62
CA VAL A 301 14.58 14.01 -12.46
C VAL A 301 14.80 13.42 -13.85
N ASP A 302 15.95 13.67 -14.47
CA ASP A 302 16.31 13.10 -15.76
C ASP A 302 16.29 11.57 -15.75
N TYR A 303 16.87 10.96 -14.71
CA TYR A 303 16.90 9.51 -14.57
C TYR A 303 15.50 8.89 -14.42
N TYR A 304 14.63 9.49 -13.58
CA TYR A 304 13.35 8.89 -13.26
C TYR A 304 12.21 9.27 -14.22
N TYR A 305 12.25 10.47 -14.82
CA TYR A 305 11.16 10.96 -15.66
C TYR A 305 11.43 10.83 -17.16
N PHE A 306 12.68 11.02 -17.60
CA PHE A 306 12.99 11.17 -19.04
C PHE A 306 13.81 10.03 -19.63
N LYS A 307 14.49 9.20 -18.84
CA LYS A 307 15.20 8.02 -19.36
C LYS A 307 14.29 6.78 -19.42
N ALA A 308 13.30 6.79 -20.30
CA ALA A 308 12.50 5.63 -20.67
C ALA A 308 13.34 4.44 -21.18
N SER A 309 14.52 4.69 -21.75
CA SER A 309 15.45 3.65 -22.19
C SER A 309 15.93 2.74 -21.06
N ASN A 310 16.08 3.25 -19.85
CA ASN A 310 16.48 2.43 -18.70
C ASN A 310 15.32 1.61 -18.10
N LEU A 311 14.08 2.02 -18.34
CA LEU A 311 12.91 1.18 -18.01
C LEU A 311 12.86 -0.08 -18.90
N ASN A 312 13.17 0.09 -20.19
CA ASN A 312 13.27 -1.01 -21.16
C ASN A 312 14.40 -1.96 -20.78
N VAL A 313 15.57 -1.47 -20.38
CA VAL A 313 16.72 -2.28 -19.96
C VAL A 313 16.41 -2.99 -18.63
N ALA A 314 15.77 -2.33 -17.65
CA ALA A 314 15.42 -2.96 -16.38
C ALA A 314 14.28 -3.97 -16.52
N MET A 315 13.31 -3.73 -17.39
CA MET A 315 12.26 -4.71 -17.70
C MET A 315 12.83 -5.85 -18.57
N LYS A 316 13.66 -5.53 -19.56
CA LYS A 316 14.29 -6.50 -20.44
C LYS A 316 15.28 -7.39 -19.67
N SER A 317 16.11 -6.82 -18.79
CA SER A 317 16.99 -7.63 -17.93
C SER A 317 16.23 -8.51 -16.93
N ARG A 318 15.10 -8.05 -16.39
CA ARG A 318 14.22 -8.89 -15.56
C ARG A 318 13.53 -10.00 -16.36
N TYR A 319 13.21 -9.76 -17.61
CA TYR A 319 12.54 -10.72 -18.49
C TYR A 319 13.53 -11.67 -19.16
N GLU A 320 14.69 -11.16 -19.61
CA GLU A 320 15.75 -11.96 -20.23
C GLU A 320 16.42 -12.89 -19.20
N ASN A 321 16.65 -12.43 -17.97
CA ASN A 321 17.13 -13.29 -16.88
C ASN A 321 16.11 -14.38 -16.47
N LEU A 322 14.82 -14.22 -16.77
CA LEU A 322 13.81 -15.27 -16.59
C LEU A 322 13.82 -16.32 -17.72
N ILE A 323 14.36 -15.95 -18.89
CA ILE A 323 14.36 -16.81 -20.10
C ILE A 323 15.75 -17.41 -20.39
N GLU A 324 16.84 -16.70 -20.10
CA GLU A 324 18.21 -17.07 -20.51
C GLU A 324 18.94 -18.02 -19.56
N ASP A 325 18.50 -18.25 -18.33
CA ASP A 325 19.18 -19.18 -17.40
C ASP A 325 19.06 -20.67 -17.75
N ASN A 326 18.54 -20.98 -18.93
CA ASN A 326 18.69 -22.34 -19.49
C ASN A 326 20.00 -22.55 -20.29
N HIS A 327 20.88 -21.55 -20.40
CA HIS A 327 22.07 -21.62 -21.24
C HIS A 327 23.38 -21.09 -20.67
N MET A 328 23.49 -20.76 -19.36
CA MET A 328 24.77 -20.28 -18.81
C MET A 328 25.40 -21.22 -17.79
N GLU A 329 25.82 -22.40 -18.23
CA GLU A 329 26.83 -23.20 -17.51
C GLU A 329 28.29 -22.87 -17.91
N ASN A 330 28.53 -21.95 -18.84
CA ASN A 330 29.89 -21.68 -19.34
C ASN A 330 30.11 -20.18 -19.56
N LEU A 331 30.52 -19.45 -18.57
CA LEU A 331 31.35 -18.23 -18.68
C LEU A 331 31.82 -17.80 -17.27
N GLU A 332 32.72 -18.57 -16.67
CA GLU A 332 33.64 -18.09 -15.64
C GLU A 332 34.77 -17.30 -16.29
N GLU A 333 35.11 -16.21 -15.63
CA GLU A 333 36.32 -15.39 -15.68
C GLU A 333 36.19 -13.97 -16.25
N ASN A 334 36.56 -13.06 -15.34
CA ASN A 334 36.96 -11.65 -15.47
C ASN A 334 35.90 -10.57 -15.23
N ASN A 335 35.78 -10.10 -13.96
CA ASN A 335 35.77 -8.67 -13.63
C ASN A 335 35.38 -8.38 -12.16
N GLN A 336 36.37 -8.16 -11.31
CA GLN A 336 36.19 -7.87 -9.87
C GLN A 336 35.51 -6.52 -9.54
N GLY A 337 35.34 -5.59 -10.48
CA GLY A 337 34.71 -4.30 -10.26
C GLY A 337 33.20 -4.25 -10.63
N ARG A 338 32.65 -5.29 -11.26
CA ARG A 338 31.23 -5.44 -11.61
C ARG A 338 30.45 -6.31 -10.62
N THR A 339 31.14 -6.96 -9.69
CA THR A 339 30.60 -8.00 -8.81
C THR A 339 29.58 -7.48 -7.81
N GLU A 340 29.78 -6.30 -7.20
CA GLU A 340 28.84 -5.76 -6.21
C GLU A 340 27.48 -5.32 -6.82
N ARG A 341 27.48 -4.77 -8.04
CA ARG A 341 26.24 -4.45 -8.75
C ARG A 341 25.54 -5.70 -9.30
N LYS A 342 26.28 -6.72 -9.71
CA LYS A 342 25.75 -8.01 -10.12
C LYS A 342 25.22 -8.79 -8.92
N GLU A 343 25.91 -8.82 -7.77
CA GLU A 343 25.41 -9.48 -6.56
C GLU A 343 24.09 -8.89 -6.06
N ASN A 344 23.90 -7.57 -6.12
CA ASN A 344 22.62 -6.97 -5.74
C ASN A 344 21.50 -7.22 -6.77
N SER A 345 21.82 -7.27 -8.05
CA SER A 345 20.83 -7.62 -9.09
C SER A 345 20.57 -9.14 -9.14
N GLN A 346 21.58 -9.99 -8.91
CA GLN A 346 21.43 -11.43 -8.78
C GLN A 346 20.67 -11.85 -7.51
N LYS A 347 20.85 -11.13 -6.38
CA LYS A 347 20.03 -11.36 -5.17
C LYS A 347 18.54 -11.09 -5.41
N VAL A 348 18.20 -10.05 -6.17
CA VAL A 348 16.78 -9.71 -6.46
C VAL A 348 16.19 -10.65 -7.53
N THR A 349 16.95 -11.05 -8.54
CA THR A 349 16.51 -12.02 -9.55
C THR A 349 16.49 -13.44 -9.01
N GLY A 350 17.47 -13.85 -8.21
CA GLY A 350 17.49 -15.15 -7.55
C GLY A 350 16.25 -15.39 -6.69
N ASN A 351 15.81 -14.40 -5.91
CA ASN A 351 14.61 -14.53 -5.06
C ASN A 351 13.32 -14.74 -5.87
N LEU A 352 13.16 -14.11 -7.03
CA LEU A 352 11.99 -14.30 -7.89
C LEU A 352 12.03 -15.69 -8.56
N GLN A 353 13.19 -16.14 -8.99
CA GLN A 353 13.39 -17.46 -9.58
C GLN A 353 13.18 -18.56 -8.55
N ASP A 354 13.78 -18.43 -7.36
CA ASP A 354 13.59 -19.39 -6.26
C ASP A 354 12.11 -19.48 -5.87
N THR A 355 11.41 -18.36 -5.79
CA THR A 355 9.98 -18.34 -5.46
C THR A 355 9.13 -18.98 -6.56
N PHE A 356 9.46 -18.74 -7.83
CA PHE A 356 8.75 -19.32 -8.96
C PHE A 356 9.05 -20.81 -9.13
N GLN A 357 10.27 -21.25 -8.81
CA GLN A 357 10.63 -22.65 -8.78
C GLN A 357 9.88 -23.40 -7.69
N ILE A 358 9.81 -22.84 -6.46
CA ILE A 358 9.01 -23.40 -5.37
C ILE A 358 7.53 -23.52 -5.78
N PHE A 359 6.98 -22.51 -6.48
CA PHE A 359 5.62 -22.60 -6.99
C PHE A 359 5.45 -23.71 -8.04
N LYS A 360 6.44 -23.95 -8.92
CA LYS A 360 6.41 -25.06 -9.87
C LYS A 360 6.40 -26.43 -9.18
N GLU A 361 7.11 -26.55 -8.07
CA GLU A 361 7.17 -27.78 -7.27
C GLU A 361 5.88 -28.02 -6.47
N HIS A 362 5.23 -26.95 -6.00
CA HIS A 362 4.02 -26.98 -5.17
C HIS A 362 2.88 -26.08 -5.72
N PRO A 363 2.38 -26.33 -6.96
CA PRO A 363 1.50 -25.38 -7.66
C PRO A 363 0.08 -25.27 -7.07
N ILE A 364 -0.41 -26.33 -6.42
CA ILE A 364 -1.79 -26.39 -5.90
C ILE A 364 -1.85 -25.77 -4.50
N ILE A 365 -1.00 -26.23 -3.60
CA ILE A 365 -0.87 -25.77 -2.23
C ILE A 365 0.59 -25.36 -2.06
N GLY A 366 0.88 -24.08 -1.83
CA GLY A 366 2.25 -23.58 -1.67
C GLY A 366 3.01 -24.22 -0.50
N VAL A 367 3.99 -23.52 0.03
CA VAL A 367 4.85 -24.03 1.13
C VAL A 367 4.63 -23.30 2.47
N GLY A 368 3.72 -22.35 2.50
CA GLY A 368 3.48 -21.51 3.68
C GLY A 368 4.43 -20.31 3.78
N PRO A 369 4.12 -19.32 4.63
CA PRO A 369 4.96 -18.16 4.87
C PRO A 369 6.25 -18.54 5.62
N GLY A 370 7.31 -17.75 5.48
CA GLY A 370 8.57 -17.93 6.23
C GLY A 370 9.53 -19.01 5.68
N GLN A 371 9.18 -19.69 4.57
CA GLN A 371 9.95 -20.83 4.06
C GLN A 371 11.07 -20.45 3.08
N VAL A 372 11.34 -19.19 2.84
CA VAL A 372 12.42 -18.73 1.96
C VAL A 372 13.71 -18.59 2.73
N LYS A 373 14.83 -19.13 2.20
CA LYS A 373 16.17 -19.05 2.80
C LYS A 373 16.67 -17.63 3.06
N ASN A 374 16.26 -16.67 2.23
CA ASN A 374 16.49 -15.24 2.40
C ASN A 374 15.11 -14.61 2.59
N GLU A 375 14.83 -13.99 3.71
CA GLU A 375 13.58 -13.40 4.23
C GLU A 375 12.71 -12.57 3.24
N PHE A 376 12.88 -12.71 1.92
CA PHE A 376 12.26 -11.89 0.89
C PHE A 376 11.62 -12.78 -0.19
N VAL A 377 10.32 -13.03 -0.03
CA VAL A 377 9.48 -13.56 -1.11
C VAL A 377 9.08 -12.40 -2.02
N GLY A 378 9.96 -11.93 -2.90
CA GLY A 378 9.66 -10.88 -3.89
C GLY A 378 8.79 -9.70 -3.40
N ASP A 379 8.82 -8.58 -4.11
CA ASP A 379 8.01 -7.39 -3.74
C ASP A 379 6.54 -7.47 -4.24
N SER A 380 6.07 -8.64 -4.71
CA SER A 380 4.73 -8.79 -5.29
C SER A 380 3.80 -9.60 -4.41
N GLU A 381 2.61 -9.07 -4.13
CA GLU A 381 1.53 -9.78 -3.43
C GLU A 381 1.14 -11.08 -4.15
N TYR A 382 1.03 -11.05 -5.48
CA TYR A 382 0.60 -12.19 -6.27
C TYR A 382 1.58 -13.36 -6.19
N ILE A 383 2.88 -13.05 -6.24
CA ILE A 383 3.94 -14.05 -6.09
C ILE A 383 3.95 -14.60 -4.67
N THR A 384 3.75 -13.74 -3.68
CA THR A 384 3.66 -14.14 -2.27
C THR A 384 2.47 -15.06 -2.01
N LEU A 385 1.31 -14.78 -2.59
CA LEU A 385 0.13 -15.64 -2.47
C LEU A 385 0.36 -17.02 -3.11
N LEU A 386 0.96 -17.05 -4.31
CA LEU A 386 1.30 -18.31 -5.00
C LEU A 386 2.34 -19.13 -4.24
N HIS A 387 3.35 -18.46 -3.66
CA HIS A 387 4.34 -19.13 -2.84
C HIS A 387 3.75 -19.69 -1.55
N ASN A 388 3.00 -18.85 -0.80
CA ASN A 388 2.52 -19.20 0.52
C ASN A 388 1.35 -20.18 0.52
N GLY A 389 0.44 -20.06 -0.43
CA GLY A 389 -0.80 -20.83 -0.45
C GLY A 389 -1.13 -21.51 -1.79
N GLY A 390 -0.22 -21.41 -2.78
CA GLY A 390 -0.40 -21.99 -4.10
C GLY A 390 -1.56 -21.41 -4.89
N GLY A 391 -1.96 -22.11 -5.94
CA GLY A 391 -3.06 -21.72 -6.81
C GLY A 391 -4.41 -21.65 -6.10
N ILE A 392 -4.64 -22.45 -5.07
CA ILE A 392 -5.90 -22.41 -4.28
C ILE A 392 -6.03 -21.08 -3.55
N CYS A 393 -5.01 -20.64 -2.81
CA CYS A 393 -5.03 -19.37 -2.11
C CYS A 393 -5.19 -18.20 -3.08
N PHE A 394 -4.43 -18.20 -4.17
CA PHE A 394 -4.55 -17.20 -5.23
C PHE A 394 -5.97 -17.16 -5.81
N ALA A 395 -6.58 -18.31 -6.09
CA ALA A 395 -7.95 -18.40 -6.60
C ALA A 395 -8.99 -17.82 -5.62
N ILE A 396 -8.86 -18.09 -4.32
CA ILE A 396 -9.75 -17.52 -3.29
C ILE A 396 -9.72 -15.98 -3.33
N TYR A 397 -8.52 -15.41 -3.35
CA TYR A 397 -8.34 -13.96 -3.43
C TYR A 397 -8.86 -13.39 -4.75
N ALA A 398 -8.51 -14.04 -5.89
CA ALA A 398 -8.96 -13.63 -7.21
C ALA A 398 -10.49 -13.67 -7.36
N VAL A 399 -11.14 -14.70 -6.86
CA VAL A 399 -12.61 -14.81 -6.86
C VAL A 399 -13.25 -13.73 -6.01
N PHE A 400 -12.72 -13.49 -4.79
CA PHE A 400 -13.27 -12.46 -3.91
C PHE A 400 -13.10 -11.05 -4.50
N TYR A 401 -11.86 -10.64 -4.83
CA TYR A 401 -11.60 -9.29 -5.36
C TYR A 401 -12.15 -9.10 -6.76
N GLY A 402 -12.05 -10.11 -7.63
CA GLY A 402 -12.67 -10.11 -8.96
C GLY A 402 -14.20 -9.99 -8.88
N GLY A 403 -14.81 -10.73 -7.95
CA GLY A 403 -16.25 -10.63 -7.67
C GLY A 403 -16.67 -9.22 -7.19
N LEU A 404 -15.86 -8.57 -6.34
CA LEU A 404 -16.09 -7.17 -5.93
C LEU A 404 -15.97 -6.22 -7.11
N ILE A 405 -14.92 -6.33 -7.93
CA ILE A 405 -14.70 -5.50 -9.13
C ILE A 405 -15.90 -5.63 -10.07
N ILE A 406 -16.31 -6.85 -10.39
CA ILE A 406 -17.48 -7.10 -11.25
C ILE A 406 -18.75 -6.52 -10.60
N SER A 407 -18.97 -6.73 -9.30
CA SER A 407 -20.14 -6.19 -8.60
C SER A 407 -20.20 -4.66 -8.64
N TYR A 408 -19.05 -3.98 -8.45
CA TYR A 408 -18.99 -2.52 -8.49
C TYR A 408 -19.10 -1.97 -9.92
N TYR A 409 -18.54 -2.66 -10.91
CA TYR A 409 -18.73 -2.34 -12.32
C TYR A 409 -20.21 -2.41 -12.72
N LEU A 410 -20.90 -3.48 -12.34
CA LEU A 410 -22.33 -3.66 -12.65
C LEU A 410 -23.21 -2.65 -11.92
N LYS A 411 -22.86 -2.28 -10.68
CA LYS A 411 -23.61 -1.31 -9.85
C LYS A 411 -23.19 0.14 -10.06
N GLU A 412 -22.29 0.40 -10.98
CA GLU A 412 -21.75 1.74 -11.29
C GLU A 412 -21.14 2.45 -10.07
N LYS A 413 -20.55 1.69 -9.13
CA LYS A 413 -19.83 2.21 -7.98
C LYS A 413 -18.37 2.47 -8.37
N TYR A 414 -18.17 3.52 -9.16
CA TYR A 414 -16.89 3.78 -9.82
C TYR A 414 -15.78 4.12 -8.83
N GLN A 415 -16.06 4.79 -7.72
CA GLN A 415 -15.06 5.16 -6.73
C GLN A 415 -14.43 3.91 -6.08
N GLU A 416 -15.27 2.98 -5.61
CA GLU A 416 -14.82 1.71 -5.06
C GLU A 416 -14.17 0.82 -6.12
N LEU A 417 -14.70 0.81 -7.35
CA LEU A 417 -14.15 0.07 -8.47
C LEU A 417 -12.71 0.50 -8.78
N PHE A 418 -12.50 1.79 -9.00
CA PHE A 418 -11.19 2.32 -9.37
C PHE A 418 -10.18 2.17 -8.23
N LEU A 419 -10.63 2.36 -6.99
CA LEU A 419 -9.77 2.15 -5.83
C LEU A 419 -9.33 0.69 -5.69
N LEU A 420 -10.23 -0.30 -5.89
CA LEU A 420 -9.86 -1.71 -5.90
C LEU A 420 -8.88 -2.07 -7.03
N MET A 421 -9.10 -1.49 -8.23
CA MET A 421 -8.16 -1.68 -9.34
C MET A 421 -6.78 -1.12 -9.01
N THR A 422 -6.72 0.04 -8.34
CA THR A 422 -5.46 0.65 -7.89
C THR A 422 -4.77 -0.19 -6.81
N ILE A 423 -5.52 -0.74 -5.85
CA ILE A 423 -4.99 -1.68 -4.85
C ILE A 423 -4.41 -2.91 -5.56
N GLY A 424 -5.13 -3.47 -6.53
CA GLY A 424 -4.65 -4.60 -7.32
C GLY A 424 -3.37 -4.29 -8.09
N MET A 425 -3.27 -3.11 -8.72
CA MET A 425 -2.03 -2.66 -9.36
C MET A 425 -0.87 -2.49 -8.37
N GLY A 426 -1.16 -1.95 -7.18
CA GLY A 426 -0.17 -1.87 -6.10
C GLY A 426 0.41 -3.23 -5.74
N GLY A 427 -0.41 -4.29 -5.77
CA GLY A 427 0.00 -5.67 -5.52
C GLY A 427 1.04 -6.25 -6.47
N ILE A 428 1.25 -5.64 -7.64
CA ILE A 428 2.32 -6.04 -8.58
C ILE A 428 3.71 -5.73 -7.99
N SER A 429 3.84 -4.66 -7.22
CA SER A 429 5.14 -4.15 -6.75
C SER A 429 5.31 -4.12 -5.24
N MET A 430 4.29 -4.51 -4.47
CA MET A 430 4.35 -4.61 -3.02
C MET A 430 3.28 -5.56 -2.47
N MET A 431 3.49 -6.06 -1.26
CA MET A 431 2.53 -6.91 -0.55
C MET A 431 1.39 -6.06 0.04
N VAL A 432 0.48 -5.56 -0.82
CA VAL A 432 -0.58 -4.60 -0.43
C VAL A 432 -1.49 -5.13 0.68
N PHE A 433 -1.76 -6.44 0.74
CA PHE A 433 -2.62 -7.03 1.77
C PHE A 433 -1.90 -7.30 3.10
N SER A 434 -0.62 -6.93 3.18
CA SER A 434 0.20 -7.07 4.40
C SER A 434 0.63 -5.71 4.98
N TYR A 435 0.31 -4.59 4.31
CA TYR A 435 0.67 -3.25 4.77
C TYR A 435 -0.48 -2.53 5.46
N SER A 436 -0.24 -2.04 6.67
CA SER A 436 -1.24 -1.33 7.48
C SER A 436 -1.83 -0.09 6.79
N CYS A 437 -1.08 0.54 5.90
CA CYS A 437 -1.52 1.71 5.16
C CYS A 437 -2.71 1.43 4.21
N ILE A 438 -2.94 0.17 3.82
CA ILE A 438 -4.06 -0.22 2.95
C ILE A 438 -5.37 -0.37 3.73
N ILE A 439 -5.29 -0.60 5.04
CA ILE A 439 -6.46 -0.87 5.90
C ILE A 439 -7.60 0.12 5.70
N PRO A 440 -7.40 1.45 5.77
CA PRO A 440 -8.50 2.37 5.55
C PRO A 440 -9.13 2.20 4.15
N PHE A 441 -8.34 2.17 3.09
CA PHE A 441 -8.84 2.12 1.72
C PHE A 441 -9.60 0.83 1.41
N LEU A 442 -9.09 -0.30 1.87
CA LEU A 442 -9.78 -1.58 1.71
C LEU A 442 -11.07 -1.63 2.53
N SER A 443 -11.05 -1.10 3.75
CA SER A 443 -12.26 -0.98 4.58
C SER A 443 -13.34 -0.13 3.91
N PHE A 444 -12.94 0.95 3.21
CA PHE A 444 -13.86 1.74 2.39
C PHE A 444 -14.49 0.89 1.29
N CYS A 445 -13.70 0.11 0.57
CA CYS A 445 -14.20 -0.71 -0.53
C CYS A 445 -15.20 -1.78 -0.05
N ILE A 446 -14.93 -2.46 1.07
CA ILE A 446 -15.82 -3.53 1.55
C ILE A 446 -17.06 -3.03 2.31
N CYS A 447 -17.07 -1.79 2.80
CA CYS A 447 -18.20 -1.17 3.46
C CYS A 447 -19.20 -0.64 2.44
N ARG A 448 -20.28 -1.37 2.17
CA ARG A 448 -21.33 -0.95 1.23
C ARG A 448 -22.25 0.10 1.86
N GLU A 449 -22.48 1.19 1.14
CA GLU A 449 -23.58 2.10 1.45
C GLU A 449 -24.93 1.40 1.16
N LYS A 450 -25.94 1.70 1.97
CA LYS A 450 -27.30 1.35 1.58
C LYS A 450 -27.58 2.04 0.24
N THR A 451 -27.89 1.29 -0.78
CA THR A 451 -28.54 1.86 -1.96
C THR A 451 -29.82 2.52 -1.45
N GLU A 452 -29.88 3.85 -1.47
CA GLU A 452 -31.16 4.51 -1.43
C GLU A 452 -31.97 3.86 -2.55
N LYS A 453 -33.04 3.17 -2.18
CA LYS A 453 -34.02 2.74 -3.16
C LYS A 453 -34.48 4.03 -3.82
N SER A 454 -34.13 4.21 -5.07
CA SER A 454 -34.83 5.17 -5.94
C SER A 454 -36.30 4.81 -5.89
N ASN A 455 -37.07 5.57 -5.11
CA ASN A 455 -38.52 5.58 -5.20
C ASN A 455 -38.92 6.14 -6.55
#